data_271f86eefd94fa32e62c09e693c0aa5a
#
_entry.id   271f86eefd94fa32e62c09e693c0aa5a
#
_cell.length_a   1.000
_cell.length_b   1.000
_cell.length_c   1.000
_cell.angle_alpha   90.00
_cell.angle_beta   90.00
_cell.angle_gamma   90.00
#
_symmetry.space_group_name_H-M   'P 1'
#
loop_
_entity.id
_entity.type
_entity.pdbx_description
1 polymer ?
#
loop_
_entity_poly.entity_id
_entity_poly.type
_entity_poly.pdbx_seq_one_letter_code
_entity_poly.pdbx_strand_id
1 'polypeptide(L)'
;MAKVYEFLANGFEEIEGLAPVDILRRGGVDIKTVSVTGSEFVETSHGVTIKADMKFEDGTFEDADLLMLPGGMPGSTNLNAHEGVRKALKAQYDAGKRVAAICAAPMVLGSLGILKGKRATCSPGFQKY
;
A
#
# COMPACT_ATOMS: atom_id res chain seq x y z
N MET A 1 11.62 15.85 6.96
CA MET A 1 11.16 14.52 7.38
C MET A 1 10.42 13.87 6.22
N ALA A 2 10.77 12.63 5.88
CA ALA A 2 10.09 11.90 4.82
C ALA A 2 8.66 11.60 5.22
N LYS A 3 7.75 11.69 4.27
CA LYS A 3 6.33 11.44 4.46
C LYS A 3 5.91 10.20 3.67
N VAL A 4 5.33 9.23 4.36
CA VAL A 4 4.94 7.94 3.80
C VAL A 4 3.46 7.71 4.08
N TYR A 5 2.75 7.23 3.08
CA TYR A 5 1.39 6.71 3.26
C TYR A 5 1.37 5.25 2.87
N GLU A 6 0.79 4.43 3.73
CA GLU A 6 0.58 3.00 3.47
C GLU A 6 -0.92 2.74 3.32
N PHE A 7 -1.33 2.23 2.16
CA PHE A 7 -2.74 1.93 1.90
C PHE A 7 -3.08 0.53 2.42
N LEU A 8 -4.11 0.45 3.26
CA LEU A 8 -4.55 -0.78 3.89
C LEU A 8 -5.97 -1.12 3.45
N ALA A 9 -6.13 -2.29 2.83
CA ALA A 9 -7.43 -2.86 2.47
C ALA A 9 -7.72 -4.07 3.36
N ASN A 10 -8.99 -4.44 3.47
CA ASN A 10 -9.35 -5.66 4.19
C ASN A 10 -8.63 -6.86 3.61
N GLY A 11 -8.08 -7.69 4.47
CA GLY A 11 -7.33 -8.87 4.09
C GLY A 11 -5.83 -8.64 3.89
N PHE A 12 -5.29 -7.48 4.30
CA PHE A 12 -3.85 -7.28 4.25
C PHE A 12 -3.15 -8.15 5.31
N GLU A 13 -1.89 -8.49 5.04
CA GLU A 13 -1.09 -9.27 5.99
C GLU A 13 -0.53 -8.34 7.07
N GLU A 14 -0.86 -8.60 8.34
CA GLU A 14 -0.61 -7.66 9.44
C GLU A 14 0.87 -7.42 9.71
N ILE A 15 1.72 -8.44 9.58
CA ILE A 15 3.16 -8.25 9.81
C ILE A 15 3.73 -7.35 8.71
N GLU A 16 3.36 -7.61 7.46
CA GLU A 16 3.84 -6.81 6.32
C GLU A 16 3.35 -5.37 6.39
N GLY A 17 2.13 -5.17 6.90
CA GLY A 17 1.57 -3.83 7.03
C GLY A 17 2.10 -3.07 8.25
N LEU A 18 2.22 -3.72 9.39
CA LEU A 18 2.50 -3.01 10.66
C LEU A 18 3.98 -2.94 11.01
N ALA A 19 4.80 -3.91 10.58
CA ALA A 19 6.24 -3.86 10.84
C ALA A 19 6.91 -2.61 10.24
N PRO A 20 6.63 -2.23 8.98
CA PRO A 20 7.18 -0.98 8.46
C PRO A 20 6.73 0.26 9.24
N VAL A 21 5.48 0.28 9.71
CA VAL A 21 4.97 1.40 10.51
C VAL A 21 5.79 1.56 11.79
N ASP A 22 5.99 0.47 12.51
CA ASP A 22 6.77 0.48 13.74
C ASP A 22 8.22 0.94 13.48
N ILE A 23 8.87 0.30 12.52
CA ILE A 23 10.29 0.55 12.24
C ILE A 23 10.50 1.98 11.74
N LEU A 24 9.67 2.45 10.82
CA LEU A 24 9.83 3.79 10.25
C LEU A 24 9.53 4.87 11.29
N ARG A 25 8.54 4.66 12.17
CA ARG A 25 8.27 5.60 13.26
C ARG A 25 9.43 5.67 14.25
N ARG A 26 10.07 4.54 14.55
CA ARG A 26 11.27 4.53 15.39
C ARG A 26 12.41 5.33 14.74
N GLY A 27 12.48 5.32 13.42
CA GLY A 27 13.47 6.08 12.65
C GLY A 27 13.11 7.54 12.40
N GLY A 28 11.99 8.04 12.95
CA GLY A 28 11.60 9.44 12.81
C GLY A 28 10.87 9.76 11.51
N VAL A 29 10.45 8.76 10.74
CA VAL A 29 9.68 8.94 9.49
C VAL A 29 8.20 9.18 9.82
N ASP A 30 7.60 10.14 9.13
CA ASP A 30 6.16 10.41 9.26
C ASP A 30 5.40 9.45 8.36
N ILE A 31 5.00 8.30 8.89
CA ILE A 31 4.19 7.33 8.18
C ILE A 31 2.76 7.33 8.73
N LYS A 32 1.79 7.38 7.82
CA LYS A 32 0.37 7.28 8.12
C LYS A 32 -0.21 6.04 7.45
N THR A 33 -0.99 5.27 8.20
CA THR A 33 -1.81 4.20 7.63
C THR A 33 -3.10 4.79 7.12
N VAL A 34 -3.51 4.34 5.93
CA VAL A 34 -4.68 4.88 5.23
C VAL A 34 -5.63 3.73 4.91
N SER A 35 -6.83 3.75 5.50
CA SER A 35 -7.84 2.74 5.20
C SER A 35 -8.52 3.05 3.88
N VAL A 36 -8.60 2.04 3.01
CA VAL A 36 -9.34 2.13 1.75
C VAL A 36 -10.68 1.38 1.80
N THR A 37 -11.16 1.06 3.02
CA THR A 37 -12.38 0.26 3.21
C THR A 37 -13.66 1.10 3.28
N GLY A 38 -13.55 2.41 3.32
CA GLY A 38 -14.67 3.30 3.59
C GLY A 38 -14.90 3.53 5.09
N SER A 39 -14.22 2.79 5.95
CA SER A 39 -14.21 2.92 7.41
C SER A 39 -12.80 3.20 7.87
N GLU A 40 -12.64 3.74 9.08
CA GLU A 40 -11.31 3.87 9.68
C GLU A 40 -10.74 2.52 10.16
N PHE A 41 -11.58 1.47 10.22
CA PHE A 41 -11.17 0.14 10.64
C PHE A 41 -10.87 -0.74 9.46
N VAL A 42 -9.81 -1.56 9.59
CA VAL A 42 -9.36 -2.51 8.57
C VAL A 42 -9.15 -3.85 9.24
N GLU A 43 -9.68 -4.91 8.65
CA GLU A 43 -9.47 -6.27 9.15
C GLU A 43 -8.35 -6.95 8.36
N THR A 44 -7.40 -7.55 9.07
CA THR A 44 -6.27 -8.24 8.45
C THR A 44 -6.67 -9.62 7.92
N SER A 45 -5.75 -10.26 7.19
CA SER A 45 -5.96 -11.61 6.68
C SER A 45 -6.11 -12.67 7.77
N HIS A 46 -5.69 -12.38 8.99
CA HIS A 46 -5.79 -13.29 10.14
C HIS A 46 -6.80 -12.82 11.18
N GLY A 47 -7.74 -11.95 10.80
CA GLY A 47 -8.87 -11.58 11.64
C GLY A 47 -8.58 -10.54 12.72
N VAL A 48 -7.46 -9.83 12.62
CA VAL A 48 -7.15 -8.74 13.54
C VAL A 48 -7.71 -7.43 12.98
N THR A 49 -8.49 -6.71 13.78
CA THR A 49 -9.00 -5.40 13.36
C THR A 49 -8.09 -4.31 13.88
N ILE A 50 -7.64 -3.44 12.98
CA ILE A 50 -6.83 -2.28 13.35
C ILE A 50 -7.56 -1.00 12.98
N LYS A 51 -7.23 0.08 13.67
CA LYS A 51 -7.71 1.42 13.32
C LYS A 51 -6.61 2.13 12.54
N ALA A 52 -6.91 2.51 11.30
CA ALA A 52 -5.97 3.30 10.50
C ALA A 52 -5.91 4.74 10.99
N ASP A 53 -4.83 5.43 10.67
CA ASP A 53 -4.66 6.83 11.04
C ASP A 53 -5.64 7.74 10.33
N MET A 54 -6.04 7.36 9.10
CA MET A 54 -6.98 8.16 8.30
C MET A 54 -7.69 7.27 7.28
N LYS A 55 -8.80 7.79 6.74
CA LYS A 55 -9.48 7.15 5.59
C LYS A 55 -8.97 7.75 4.30
N PHE A 56 -8.97 6.95 3.23
CA PHE A 56 -8.55 7.39 1.90
C PHE A 56 -9.30 8.65 1.44
N GLU A 57 -10.61 8.69 1.66
CA GLU A 57 -11.47 9.78 1.21
C GLU A 57 -11.24 11.09 1.97
N ASP A 58 -10.55 11.05 3.09
CA ASP A 58 -10.28 12.23 3.92
C ASP A 58 -8.94 12.88 3.63
N GLY A 59 -8.18 12.39 2.65
CA GLY A 59 -6.86 12.89 2.40
C GLY A 59 -6.51 13.03 0.93
N THR A 60 -5.39 13.69 0.69
CA THR A 60 -4.69 13.70 -0.59
C THR A 60 -3.27 13.21 -0.33
N PHE A 61 -2.63 12.66 -1.35
CA PHE A 61 -1.36 11.96 -1.18
C PHE A 61 -0.24 12.56 -2.05
N GLU A 62 -0.46 13.77 -2.54
CA GLU A 62 0.49 14.46 -3.41
C GLU A 62 1.79 14.85 -2.69
N ASP A 63 1.73 14.99 -1.37
CA ASP A 63 2.88 15.33 -0.54
C ASP A 63 3.71 14.10 -0.14
N ALA A 64 3.36 12.90 -0.61
CA ALA A 64 4.06 11.69 -0.24
C ALA A 64 5.44 11.60 -0.89
N ASP A 65 6.43 11.26 -0.08
CA ASP A 65 7.73 10.82 -0.60
C ASP A 65 7.68 9.36 -1.03
N LEU A 66 6.79 8.57 -0.41
CA LEU A 66 6.62 7.15 -0.70
C LEU A 66 5.16 6.76 -0.47
N LEU A 67 4.59 6.03 -1.42
CA LEU A 67 3.34 5.30 -1.25
C LEU A 67 3.67 3.82 -1.22
N MET A 68 3.17 3.10 -0.19
CA MET A 68 3.53 1.69 -0.01
C MET A 68 2.31 0.82 0.21
N LEU A 69 2.44 -0.44 -0.22
CA LEU A 69 1.39 -1.45 -0.15
C LEU A 69 1.90 -2.69 0.56
N PRO A 70 1.23 -3.14 1.65
CA PRO A 70 1.50 -4.46 2.22
C PRO A 70 0.88 -5.53 1.33
N GLY A 71 1.35 -6.77 1.46
CA GLY A 71 0.79 -7.90 0.77
C GLY A 71 -0.37 -8.54 1.51
N GLY A 72 -0.53 -9.83 1.30
CA GLY A 72 -1.64 -10.60 1.84
C GLY A 72 -2.82 -10.66 0.86
N MET A 73 -3.63 -11.68 1.03
CA MET A 73 -4.83 -11.89 0.23
C MET A 73 -6.04 -12.03 1.16
N PRO A 74 -7.17 -11.46 0.84
CA PRO A 74 -7.49 -10.73 -0.39
C PRO A 74 -7.06 -9.26 -0.39
N GLY A 75 -6.22 -8.81 0.55
CA GLY A 75 -5.81 -7.41 0.66
C GLY A 75 -5.26 -6.85 -0.64
N SER A 76 -4.33 -7.57 -1.30
CA SER A 76 -3.73 -7.12 -2.55
C SER A 76 -4.77 -7.01 -3.67
N THR A 77 -5.70 -7.97 -3.76
CA THR A 77 -6.80 -7.91 -4.73
C THR A 77 -7.71 -6.70 -4.45
N ASN A 78 -8.00 -6.44 -3.17
CA ASN A 78 -8.84 -5.32 -2.78
C ASN A 78 -8.16 -3.97 -3.08
N LEU A 79 -6.85 -3.87 -2.87
CA LEU A 79 -6.09 -2.68 -3.27
C LEU A 79 -6.16 -2.49 -4.78
N ASN A 80 -5.98 -3.57 -5.53
CA ASN A 80 -6.00 -3.52 -6.99
C ASN A 80 -7.38 -3.14 -7.55
N ALA A 81 -8.44 -3.45 -6.81
CA ALA A 81 -9.81 -3.10 -7.20
C ALA A 81 -10.19 -1.66 -6.85
N HIS A 82 -9.39 -0.96 -6.05
CA HIS A 82 -9.70 0.39 -5.60
C HIS A 82 -9.15 1.42 -6.59
N GLU A 83 -10.03 2.06 -7.34
CA GLU A 83 -9.62 3.00 -8.38
C GLU A 83 -8.81 4.18 -7.84
N GLY A 84 -9.18 4.70 -6.68
CA GLY A 84 -8.45 5.81 -6.05
C GLY A 84 -7.00 5.43 -5.74
N VAL A 85 -6.78 4.23 -5.21
CA VAL A 85 -5.43 3.70 -4.94
C VAL A 85 -4.63 3.60 -6.23
N ARG A 86 -5.24 3.03 -7.28
CA ARG A 86 -4.57 2.88 -8.57
C ARG A 86 -4.18 4.23 -9.15
N LYS A 87 -5.08 5.22 -9.09
CA LYS A 87 -4.81 6.57 -9.56
C LYS A 87 -3.70 7.24 -8.75
N ALA A 88 -3.73 7.10 -7.43
CA ALA A 88 -2.71 7.68 -6.56
C ALA A 88 -1.32 7.10 -6.86
N LEU A 89 -1.23 5.79 -7.02
CA LEU A 89 0.04 5.11 -7.34
C LEU A 89 0.57 5.55 -8.71
N LYS A 90 -0.30 5.61 -9.70
CA LYS A 90 0.11 6.02 -11.05
C LYS A 90 0.58 7.46 -11.07
N ALA A 91 -0.14 8.37 -10.40
CA ALA A 91 0.24 9.76 -10.29
C ALA A 91 1.58 9.92 -9.57
N GLN A 92 1.80 9.16 -8.50
CA GLN A 92 3.04 9.16 -7.74
C GLN A 92 4.22 8.76 -8.63
N TYR A 93 4.06 7.67 -9.36
CA TYR A 93 5.08 7.16 -10.26
C TYR A 93 5.37 8.15 -11.40
N ASP A 94 4.32 8.69 -12.03
CA ASP A 94 4.47 9.62 -13.14
C ASP A 94 5.14 10.93 -12.70
N ALA A 95 5.03 11.31 -11.42
CA ALA A 95 5.72 12.46 -10.86
C ALA A 95 7.19 12.17 -10.51
N GLY A 96 7.68 10.96 -10.80
CA GLY A 96 9.06 10.56 -10.49
C GLY A 96 9.30 10.24 -9.03
N LYS A 97 8.24 10.00 -8.26
CA LYS A 97 8.33 9.68 -6.83
C LYS A 97 8.25 8.19 -6.60
N ARG A 98 8.54 7.77 -5.37
CA ARG A 98 8.70 6.36 -5.02
C ARG A 98 7.38 5.67 -4.70
N VAL A 99 7.30 4.39 -5.10
CA VAL A 99 6.24 3.46 -4.71
C VAL A 99 6.90 2.17 -4.25
N ALA A 100 6.26 1.46 -3.33
CA ALA A 100 6.76 0.19 -2.79
C ALA A 100 5.61 -0.79 -2.59
N ALA A 101 5.89 -2.06 -2.80
CA ALA A 101 4.93 -3.13 -2.58
C ALA A 101 5.68 -4.41 -2.24
N ILE A 102 5.07 -5.25 -1.39
CA ILE A 102 5.70 -6.48 -0.94
C ILE A 102 4.77 -7.68 -1.13
N CYS A 103 5.36 -8.86 -1.26
CA CYS A 103 4.70 -10.17 -1.31
C CYS A 103 3.77 -10.28 -2.52
N ALA A 104 2.45 -10.29 -2.35
CA ALA A 104 1.49 -10.32 -3.46
C ALA A 104 1.20 -8.93 -4.03
N ALA A 105 1.45 -7.87 -3.27
CA ALA A 105 1.07 -6.51 -3.66
C ALA A 105 1.78 -5.96 -4.91
N PRO A 106 2.98 -6.42 -5.31
CA PRO A 106 3.56 -5.98 -6.57
C PRO A 106 2.66 -6.20 -7.78
N MET A 107 1.67 -7.11 -7.70
CA MET A 107 0.69 -7.28 -8.78
C MET A 107 -0.07 -5.99 -9.09
N VAL A 108 -0.29 -5.14 -8.08
CA VAL A 108 -0.98 -3.87 -8.27
C VAL A 108 -0.13 -2.96 -9.16
N LEU A 109 1.16 -2.84 -8.85
CA LEU A 109 2.09 -2.04 -9.63
C LEU A 109 2.28 -2.62 -11.03
N GLY A 110 2.39 -3.95 -11.12
CA GLY A 110 2.52 -4.65 -12.41
C GLY A 110 1.31 -4.40 -13.31
N SER A 111 0.09 -4.49 -12.76
CA SER A 111 -1.14 -4.26 -13.53
C SER A 111 -1.28 -2.81 -13.99
N LEU A 112 -0.59 -1.87 -13.35
CA LEU A 112 -0.54 -0.47 -13.76
C LEU A 112 0.54 -0.20 -14.82
N GLY A 113 1.36 -1.19 -15.16
CA GLY A 113 2.46 -1.04 -16.11
C GLY A 113 3.71 -0.39 -15.52
N ILE A 114 3.73 -0.15 -14.21
CA ILE A 114 4.84 0.56 -13.53
C ILE A 114 6.10 -0.30 -13.49
N LEU A 115 5.97 -1.62 -13.42
CA LEU A 115 7.11 -2.53 -13.28
C LEU A 115 7.74 -2.94 -14.60
N LYS A 116 7.15 -2.59 -15.73
CA LYS A 116 7.67 -2.97 -17.03
C LYS A 116 9.09 -2.43 -17.22
N GLY A 117 10.02 -3.32 -17.57
CA GLY A 117 11.42 -2.96 -17.76
C GLY A 117 12.22 -2.78 -16.48
N LYS A 118 11.62 -3.08 -15.32
CA LYS A 118 12.29 -2.94 -14.02
C LYS A 118 12.57 -4.30 -13.40
N ARG A 119 13.58 -4.33 -12.53
CA ARG A 119 13.86 -5.51 -11.72
C ARG A 119 12.90 -5.51 -10.54
N ALA A 120 12.01 -6.52 -10.47
CA ALA A 120 11.02 -6.64 -9.42
C ALA A 120 10.79 -8.10 -9.08
N THR A 121 10.22 -8.36 -7.92
CA THR A 121 9.86 -9.70 -7.46
C THR A 121 8.53 -9.65 -6.74
N CYS A 122 7.95 -10.83 -6.50
CA CYS A 122 6.69 -10.94 -5.78
C CYS A 122 6.52 -12.36 -5.23
N SER A 123 5.45 -12.59 -4.49
CA SER A 123 5.07 -13.92 -4.06
C SER A 123 4.78 -14.82 -5.28
N PRO A 124 5.15 -16.13 -5.24
CA PRO A 124 4.88 -17.04 -6.35
C PRO A 124 3.40 -17.02 -6.76
N GLY A 125 3.15 -17.05 -8.07
CA GLY A 125 1.81 -17.02 -8.63
C GLY A 125 1.32 -15.64 -9.05
N PHE A 126 2.06 -14.57 -8.72
CA PHE A 126 1.67 -13.20 -9.04
C PHE A 126 2.51 -12.56 -10.14
N GLN A 127 3.44 -13.31 -10.72
CA GLN A 127 4.36 -12.78 -11.74
C GLN A 127 3.67 -12.38 -13.05
N LYS A 128 2.47 -12.88 -13.27
CA LYS A 128 1.70 -12.60 -14.50
C LYS A 128 1.18 -11.16 -14.61
N TYR A 129 1.19 -10.40 -13.53
CA TYR A 129 0.67 -9.03 -13.49
C TYR A 129 1.67 -7.96 -13.90
#